data_5e25f289481213dff39b7833695b34c2
#
_entry.id   5e25f289481213dff39b7833695b34c2
#
_cell.length_a   1.000
_cell.length_b   1.000
_cell.length_c   1.000
_cell.angle_alpha   90.00
_cell.angle_beta   90.00
_cell.angle_gamma   90.00
#
_symmetry.space_group_name_H-M   'P 1'
#
loop_
_entity.id
_entity.type
_entity.pdbx_description
1 polymer ?
#
loop_
_entity_poly.entity_id
_entity_poly.type
_entity_poly.pdbx_seq_one_letter_code
_entity_poly.pdbx_strand_id
1 'polypeptide(L)'
;MYGFRLLALFCIANLASPAYARVDTVYTGHQQLAKNVDQEYNYRVIETALKLTEPEFGDYKIIVQGDGDIPKQRALEQLLKINGAFNVVLVPTQPEWEEKAIPIPIPVRMGLLNYRFLLTHKDKLATFGTIHTLETLLPLRVGLRKSWATWEVMQQQGFNVVNAYSYDTLFSMLDMNRFDYIPRGIYEIYDELKSRRLDYPNLVIEPNLVLVLPTPYYAFVSPHAPRIAERLTAGLTMMMEQGILRNMLYQHYGEALEQANIGARRVIHIKNTTLSEETPLDKKHYWIDLFNASLTP
;
A
#
# COMPACT_ATOMS: atom_id res chain seq x y z
N MET A 1 2.03 48.95 -70.60
CA MET A 1 1.06 48.81 -69.47
C MET A 1 1.43 47.57 -68.64
N TYR A 2 2.19 47.78 -67.59
CA TYR A 2 2.58 46.67 -66.67
C TYR A 2 1.75 46.81 -65.43
N GLY A 3 0.89 45.80 -65.19
CA GLY A 3 0.08 45.72 -63.98
C GLY A 3 0.85 45.05 -62.84
N PHE A 4 1.12 45.73 -61.73
CA PHE A 4 1.68 45.24 -60.48
C PHE A 4 0.56 44.56 -59.66
N ARG A 5 0.65 43.29 -59.49
CA ARG A 5 -0.20 42.56 -58.52
C ARG A 5 0.47 42.52 -57.12
N LEU A 6 -0.11 43.25 -56.17
CA LEU A 6 0.26 43.24 -54.79
C LEU A 6 -0.27 41.93 -54.17
N LEU A 7 0.63 41.05 -53.70
CA LEU A 7 0.32 39.90 -52.92
C LEU A 7 0.27 40.31 -51.41
N ALA A 8 -0.91 40.36 -50.85
CA ALA A 8 -1.05 40.61 -49.41
C ALA A 8 -0.81 39.32 -48.66
N LEU A 9 0.31 39.24 -47.92
CA LEU A 9 0.62 38.14 -46.99
C LEU A 9 -0.21 38.35 -45.70
N PHE A 10 -1.23 37.51 -45.50
CA PHE A 10 -1.97 37.44 -44.23
C PHE A 10 -1.16 36.63 -43.22
N CYS A 11 -0.45 37.28 -42.29
CA CYS A 11 0.09 36.63 -41.10
C CYS A 11 -1.05 36.32 -40.15
N ILE A 12 -1.45 35.06 -40.10
CA ILE A 12 -2.33 34.57 -39.04
C ILE A 12 -1.48 34.44 -37.76
N ALA A 13 -1.55 35.48 -36.92
CA ALA A 13 -1.01 35.38 -35.55
C ALA A 13 -1.87 34.40 -34.79
N ASN A 14 -1.33 33.21 -34.51
CA ASN A 14 -1.89 32.27 -33.54
C ASN A 14 -1.83 32.94 -32.17
N LEU A 15 -2.92 33.56 -31.73
CA LEU A 15 -3.13 33.99 -30.37
C LEU A 15 -3.34 32.72 -29.54
N ALA A 16 -2.24 32.10 -29.10
CA ALA A 16 -2.28 31.11 -28.00
C ALA A 16 -2.86 31.85 -26.79
N SER A 17 -4.13 31.65 -26.50
CA SER A 17 -4.72 32.08 -25.24
C SER A 17 -3.86 31.50 -24.11
N PRO A 18 -3.46 32.29 -23.10
CA PRO A 18 -2.80 31.75 -21.94
C PRO A 18 -3.77 30.77 -21.32
N ALA A 19 -3.52 29.46 -21.48
CA ALA A 19 -4.18 28.46 -20.71
C ALA A 19 -3.84 28.79 -19.25
N TYR A 20 -4.81 29.29 -18.48
CA TYR A 20 -4.66 29.41 -17.04
C TYR A 20 -4.20 28.03 -16.55
N ALA A 21 -2.96 27.96 -16.09
CA ALA A 21 -2.39 26.71 -15.59
C ALA A 21 -3.29 26.20 -14.47
N ARG A 22 -4.07 25.15 -14.77
CA ARG A 22 -4.98 24.53 -13.81
C ARG A 22 -4.14 23.90 -12.72
N VAL A 23 -4.30 24.36 -11.49
CA VAL A 23 -3.63 23.78 -10.33
C VAL A 23 -4.40 22.51 -9.92
N ASP A 24 -3.77 21.35 -10.04
CA ASP A 24 -4.35 20.09 -9.59
C ASP A 24 -4.27 19.99 -8.05
N THR A 25 -5.40 19.76 -7.40
CA THR A 25 -5.44 19.65 -5.93
C THR A 25 -5.74 18.22 -5.52
N VAL A 26 -4.79 17.60 -4.81
CA VAL A 26 -4.93 16.28 -4.21
C VAL A 26 -5.38 16.44 -2.76
N TYR A 27 -6.53 15.87 -2.43
CA TYR A 27 -7.05 15.73 -1.08
C TYR A 27 -6.80 14.30 -0.62
N THR A 28 -5.97 14.12 0.39
CA THR A 28 -5.65 12.80 0.93
C THR A 28 -5.81 12.78 2.44
N GLY A 29 -6.02 11.60 3.01
CA GLY A 29 -6.20 11.45 4.44
C GLY A 29 -4.87 11.37 5.18
N HIS A 30 -4.85 11.92 6.39
CA HIS A 30 -3.87 11.60 7.41
C HIS A 30 -4.41 10.50 8.33
N GLN A 31 -3.59 9.48 8.49
CA GLN A 31 -3.57 8.75 9.73
C GLN A 31 -2.41 9.34 10.52
N GLN A 32 -2.65 10.04 11.59
CA GLN A 32 -1.71 10.77 12.47
C GLN A 32 -0.24 10.82 12.04
N LEU A 33 0.17 11.90 11.37
CA LEU A 33 1.54 12.12 10.85
C LEU A 33 2.65 11.99 11.90
N ALA A 34 2.36 12.30 13.14
CA ALA A 34 3.41 12.45 14.16
C ALA A 34 3.97 11.12 14.70
N LYS A 35 3.40 9.96 14.32
CA LYS A 35 3.80 8.65 14.87
C LYS A 35 3.78 7.48 13.88
N ASN A 36 3.43 7.67 12.62
CA ASN A 36 3.28 6.57 11.68
C ASN A 36 4.15 6.76 10.43
N VAL A 37 5.28 6.04 10.44
CA VAL A 37 6.26 5.96 9.34
C VAL A 37 5.58 5.69 7.98
N ASP A 38 4.55 4.84 7.96
CA ASP A 38 3.81 4.49 6.74
C ASP A 38 3.07 5.65 6.08
N GLN A 39 2.60 6.61 6.86
CA GLN A 39 1.86 7.76 6.34
C GLN A 39 2.80 8.77 5.69
N GLU A 40 3.98 8.96 6.26
CA GLU A 40 5.02 9.77 5.65
C GLU A 40 5.42 9.19 4.30
N TYR A 41 5.57 7.86 4.20
CA TYR A 41 5.87 7.19 2.94
C TYR A 41 4.79 7.44 1.88
N ASN A 42 3.51 7.25 2.23
CA ASN A 42 2.39 7.46 1.32
C ASN A 42 2.34 8.91 0.81
N TYR A 43 2.53 9.88 1.70
CA TYR A 43 2.58 11.31 1.32
C TYR A 43 3.71 11.57 0.34
N ARG A 44 4.93 11.10 0.63
CA ARG A 44 6.11 11.28 -0.22
C ARG A 44 5.94 10.63 -1.59
N VAL A 45 5.27 9.48 -1.67
CA VAL A 45 4.96 8.83 -2.95
C VAL A 45 4.05 9.71 -3.80
N ILE A 46 2.96 10.25 -3.22
CA ILE A 46 2.05 11.15 -3.94
C ILE A 46 2.80 12.41 -4.37
N GLU A 47 3.52 13.06 -3.48
CA GLU A 47 4.26 14.29 -3.75
C GLU A 47 5.28 14.11 -4.87
N THR A 48 6.06 13.02 -4.83
CA THR A 48 7.07 12.72 -5.85
C THR A 48 6.43 12.47 -7.21
N ALA A 49 5.32 11.72 -7.28
CA ALA A 49 4.59 11.49 -8.52
C ALA A 49 4.05 12.78 -9.13
N LEU A 50 3.48 13.67 -8.30
CA LEU A 50 2.97 14.96 -8.75
C LEU A 50 4.10 15.90 -9.22
N LYS A 51 5.24 15.90 -8.52
CA LYS A 51 6.41 16.70 -8.86
C LYS A 51 7.02 16.26 -10.20
N LEU A 52 7.15 14.97 -10.44
CA LEU A 52 7.70 14.45 -11.71
C LEU A 52 6.82 14.79 -12.91
N THR A 53 5.53 14.96 -12.70
CA THR A 53 4.55 15.28 -13.75
C THR A 53 4.23 16.77 -13.88
N GLU A 54 4.88 17.65 -13.09
CA GLU A 54 4.65 19.09 -13.13
C GLU A 54 4.92 19.72 -14.52
N PRO A 55 5.97 19.31 -15.29
CA PRO A 55 6.22 19.84 -16.61
C PRO A 55 5.08 19.59 -17.61
N GLU A 56 4.32 18.50 -17.45
CA GLU A 56 3.24 18.10 -18.36
C GLU A 56 1.87 18.57 -17.85
N PHE A 57 1.61 18.42 -16.54
CA PHE A 57 0.30 18.64 -15.94
C PHE A 57 0.14 20.03 -15.29
N GLY A 58 1.24 20.75 -15.07
CA GLY A 58 1.26 22.05 -14.37
C GLY A 58 1.31 21.90 -12.85
N ASP A 59 1.08 23.02 -12.15
CA ASP A 59 1.18 23.12 -10.69
C ASP A 59 0.25 22.16 -9.95
N TYR A 60 0.59 21.85 -8.70
CA TYR A 60 -0.23 21.02 -7.84
C TYR A 60 -0.26 21.53 -6.41
N LYS A 61 -1.25 21.05 -5.64
CA LYS A 61 -1.35 21.21 -4.19
C LYS A 61 -1.73 19.88 -3.57
N ILE A 62 -1.18 19.58 -2.39
CA ILE A 62 -1.60 18.45 -1.57
C ILE A 62 -2.22 19.02 -0.30
N ILE A 63 -3.46 18.66 -0.04
CA ILE A 63 -4.19 19.04 1.16
C ILE A 63 -4.48 17.78 1.93
N VAL A 64 -3.89 17.70 3.10
CA VAL A 64 -4.09 16.57 4.00
C VAL A 64 -5.27 16.86 4.91
N GLN A 65 -6.22 15.94 4.97
CA GLN A 65 -7.45 16.10 5.73
C GLN A 65 -7.63 15.03 6.79
N GLY A 66 -8.09 15.43 7.98
CA GLY A 66 -8.44 14.54 9.09
C GLY A 66 -7.30 14.31 10.08
N ASP A 67 -7.65 14.16 11.36
CA ASP A 67 -6.72 14.07 12.49
C ASP A 67 -6.71 12.67 13.12
N GLY A 68 -6.82 11.59 12.35
CA GLY A 68 -6.84 10.28 12.96
C GLY A 68 -6.96 9.09 12.00
N ASP A 69 -6.98 7.90 12.57
CA ASP A 69 -7.20 6.64 11.83
C ASP A 69 -8.65 6.61 11.32
N ILE A 70 -8.81 6.79 10.01
CA ILE A 70 -10.12 6.73 9.36
C ILE A 70 -10.37 5.28 8.94
N PRO A 71 -11.47 4.65 9.39
CA PRO A 71 -11.82 3.31 8.93
C PRO A 71 -11.87 3.25 7.40
N LYS A 72 -11.29 2.21 6.80
CA LYS A 72 -11.20 2.06 5.34
C LYS A 72 -12.54 2.23 4.63
N GLN A 73 -13.61 1.70 5.21
CA GLN A 73 -14.96 1.86 4.66
C GLN A 73 -15.36 3.34 4.57
N ARG A 74 -15.09 4.11 5.63
CA ARG A 74 -15.38 5.55 5.64
C ARG A 74 -14.48 6.31 4.65
N ALA A 75 -13.23 5.88 4.50
CA ALA A 75 -12.33 6.48 3.51
C ALA A 75 -12.85 6.26 2.08
N LEU A 76 -13.33 5.05 1.76
CA LEU A 76 -13.96 4.75 0.48
C LEU A 76 -15.21 5.61 0.25
N GLU A 77 -16.10 5.68 1.24
CA GLU A 77 -17.30 6.53 1.15
C GLU A 77 -16.96 8.00 0.87
N GLN A 78 -15.90 8.53 1.50
CA GLN A 78 -15.45 9.90 1.24
C GLN A 78 -14.81 10.06 -0.15
N LEU A 79 -14.07 9.05 -0.61
CA LEU A 79 -13.46 9.04 -1.94
C LEU A 79 -14.52 9.06 -3.07
N LEU A 80 -15.65 8.40 -2.85
CA LEU A 80 -16.73 8.27 -3.84
C LEU A 80 -17.69 9.47 -3.90
N LYS A 81 -17.67 10.35 -2.91
CA LYS A 81 -18.54 11.54 -2.89
C LYS A 81 -18.00 12.63 -3.80
N ILE A 82 -18.91 13.31 -4.52
CA ILE A 82 -18.62 14.60 -5.15
C ILE A 82 -18.25 15.58 -4.02
N ASN A 83 -17.09 16.21 -4.10
CA ASN A 83 -16.54 17.07 -3.03
C ASN A 83 -16.37 16.34 -1.68
N GLY A 84 -16.11 15.05 -1.71
CA GLY A 84 -15.74 14.30 -0.51
C GLY A 84 -14.41 14.78 0.09
N ALA A 85 -14.11 14.31 1.31
CA ALA A 85 -12.89 14.71 2.01
C ALA A 85 -11.62 14.25 1.28
N PHE A 86 -11.70 13.20 0.46
CA PHE A 86 -10.55 12.66 -0.26
C PHE A 86 -10.84 12.53 -1.74
N ASN A 87 -9.83 12.76 -2.58
CA ASN A 87 -9.84 12.34 -3.98
C ASN A 87 -8.71 11.34 -4.30
N VAL A 88 -7.79 11.09 -3.35
CA VAL A 88 -6.74 10.07 -3.44
C VAL A 88 -6.58 9.36 -2.10
N VAL A 89 -6.60 8.03 -2.10
CA VAL A 89 -6.34 7.20 -0.92
C VAL A 89 -5.41 6.04 -1.30
N LEU A 90 -4.39 5.78 -0.47
CA LEU A 90 -3.47 4.66 -0.65
C LEU A 90 -3.81 3.55 0.35
N VAL A 91 -4.19 2.38 -0.15
CA VAL A 91 -4.59 1.22 0.68
C VAL A 91 -4.23 -0.11 0.00
N PRO A 92 -4.16 -1.22 0.76
CA PRO A 92 -4.16 -2.55 0.16
C PRO A 92 -5.42 -2.75 -0.67
N THR A 93 -5.25 -3.31 -1.87
CA THR A 93 -6.38 -3.53 -2.77
C THR A 93 -7.40 -4.51 -2.21
N GLN A 94 -8.65 -4.28 -2.56
CA GLN A 94 -9.81 -5.14 -2.31
C GLN A 94 -10.79 -4.99 -3.46
N PRO A 95 -11.59 -6.03 -3.81
CA PRO A 95 -12.52 -5.98 -4.93
C PRO A 95 -13.46 -4.77 -4.91
N GLU A 96 -14.02 -4.44 -3.75
CA GLU A 96 -14.91 -3.29 -3.59
C GLU A 96 -14.24 -1.95 -3.98
N TRP A 97 -12.95 -1.77 -3.67
CA TRP A 97 -12.20 -0.57 -4.01
C TRP A 97 -11.92 -0.49 -5.52
N GLU A 98 -11.55 -1.61 -6.13
CA GLU A 98 -11.28 -1.69 -7.58
C GLU A 98 -12.55 -1.48 -8.41
N GLU A 99 -13.71 -1.96 -7.93
CA GLU A 99 -14.99 -1.77 -8.59
C GLU A 99 -15.51 -0.33 -8.51
N LYS A 100 -15.34 0.34 -7.37
CA LYS A 100 -15.99 1.62 -7.09
C LYS A 100 -15.12 2.85 -7.33
N ALA A 101 -13.82 2.75 -7.22
CA ALA A 101 -12.87 3.85 -7.41
C ALA A 101 -11.99 3.57 -8.63
N ILE A 102 -11.16 4.53 -9.02
CA ILE A 102 -10.16 4.35 -10.09
C ILE A 102 -8.88 3.79 -9.45
N PRO A 103 -8.56 2.50 -9.63
CA PRO A 103 -7.31 1.93 -9.17
C PRO A 103 -6.15 2.37 -10.07
N ILE A 104 -4.99 2.62 -9.48
CA ILE A 104 -3.73 2.72 -10.21
C ILE A 104 -2.94 1.45 -9.90
N PRO A 105 -2.88 0.46 -10.84
CA PRO A 105 -2.34 -0.88 -10.55
C PRO A 105 -0.80 -0.90 -10.56
N ILE A 106 -0.19 0.06 -9.87
CA ILE A 106 1.24 0.14 -9.60
C ILE A 106 1.40 -0.04 -8.10
N PRO A 107 2.02 -1.15 -7.63
CA PRO A 107 2.16 -1.41 -6.20
C PRO A 107 3.19 -0.45 -5.58
N VAL A 108 2.71 0.62 -4.97
CA VAL A 108 3.55 1.71 -4.45
C VAL A 108 4.53 1.27 -3.35
N ARG A 109 4.30 0.10 -2.74
CA ARG A 109 5.23 -0.54 -1.79
C ARG A 109 5.90 -1.79 -2.39
N MET A 110 5.89 -1.93 -3.71
CA MET A 110 6.56 -2.99 -4.46
C MET A 110 6.34 -4.39 -3.87
N GLY A 111 5.15 -4.67 -3.34
CA GLY A 111 4.81 -5.95 -2.72
C GLY A 111 5.41 -6.20 -1.34
N LEU A 112 5.96 -5.20 -0.66
CA LEU A 112 6.49 -5.37 0.70
C LEU A 112 5.44 -5.92 1.67
N LEU A 113 4.17 -5.57 1.47
CA LEU A 113 3.05 -6.08 2.26
C LEU A 113 2.73 -7.56 2.00
N ASN A 114 3.29 -8.17 0.96
CA ASN A 114 3.12 -9.59 0.69
C ASN A 114 3.77 -10.46 1.77
N TYR A 115 4.82 -9.96 2.40
CA TYR A 115 5.60 -10.69 3.41
C TYR A 115 4.99 -10.47 4.78
N ARG A 116 4.43 -11.54 5.35
CA ARG A 116 3.75 -11.53 6.65
C ARG A 116 4.56 -12.30 7.68
N PHE A 117 5.00 -11.61 8.69
CA PHE A 117 5.63 -12.19 9.87
C PHE A 117 4.56 -12.49 10.91
N LEU A 118 4.80 -13.49 11.75
CA LEU A 118 3.82 -13.96 12.70
C LEU A 118 4.15 -13.43 14.09
N LEU A 119 3.28 -12.60 14.64
CA LEU A 119 3.31 -12.28 16.06
C LEU A 119 2.57 -13.38 16.80
N THR A 120 3.20 -13.97 17.83
CA THR A 120 2.66 -15.12 18.59
C THR A 120 3.01 -15.00 20.07
N HIS A 121 2.40 -15.84 20.91
CA HIS A 121 2.80 -16.02 22.29
C HIS A 121 4.01 -16.98 22.37
N LYS A 122 4.98 -16.68 23.23
CA LYS A 122 6.23 -17.48 23.38
C LYS A 122 5.99 -18.97 23.58
N ASP A 123 4.91 -19.34 24.28
CA ASP A 123 4.55 -20.75 24.57
C ASP A 123 4.14 -21.52 23.30
N LYS A 124 3.88 -20.82 22.19
CA LYS A 124 3.54 -21.42 20.89
C LYS A 124 4.74 -21.69 19.99
N LEU A 125 5.93 -21.20 20.35
CA LEU A 125 7.12 -21.34 19.49
C LEU A 125 7.44 -22.80 19.16
N ALA A 126 7.28 -23.73 20.10
CA ALA A 126 7.48 -25.17 19.85
C ALA A 126 6.49 -25.69 18.78
N THR A 127 5.23 -25.26 18.84
CA THR A 127 4.22 -25.61 17.83
C THR A 127 4.61 -25.07 16.46
N PHE A 128 5.02 -23.78 16.36
CA PHE A 128 5.47 -23.19 15.10
C PHE A 128 6.73 -23.88 14.55
N GLY A 129 7.59 -24.43 15.41
CA GLY A 129 8.75 -25.23 15.01
C GLY A 129 8.39 -26.43 14.15
N THR A 130 7.19 -26.98 14.29
CA THR A 130 6.70 -28.15 13.52
C THR A 130 5.92 -27.75 12.25
N ILE A 131 5.69 -26.47 12.01
CA ILE A 131 4.96 -25.98 10.83
C ILE A 131 5.92 -25.89 9.63
N HIS A 132 5.64 -26.66 8.59
CA HIS A 132 6.43 -26.69 7.36
C HIS A 132 5.62 -26.40 6.09
N THR A 133 4.31 -26.62 6.13
CA THR A 133 3.42 -26.47 4.98
C THR A 133 2.15 -25.69 5.37
N LEU A 134 1.39 -25.28 4.36
CA LEU A 134 0.10 -24.62 4.56
C LEU A 134 -0.86 -25.51 5.36
N GLU A 135 -0.93 -26.80 5.02
CA GLU A 135 -1.82 -27.78 5.66
C GLU A 135 -1.54 -27.89 7.17
N THR A 136 -0.27 -27.81 7.57
CA THR A 136 0.10 -27.84 8.99
C THR A 136 -0.16 -26.52 9.71
N LEU A 137 -0.28 -25.40 9.00
CA LEU A 137 -0.61 -24.08 9.54
C LEU A 137 -2.12 -23.88 9.71
N LEU A 138 -2.94 -24.40 8.80
CA LEU A 138 -4.40 -24.20 8.77
C LEU A 138 -5.14 -24.51 10.08
N PRO A 139 -4.75 -25.55 10.87
CA PRO A 139 -5.41 -25.83 12.15
C PRO A 139 -5.22 -24.75 13.22
N LEU A 140 -4.18 -23.91 13.08
CA LEU A 140 -3.93 -22.84 14.03
C LEU A 140 -4.91 -21.68 13.81
N ARG A 141 -5.35 -21.10 14.94
CA ARG A 141 -6.25 -19.94 14.91
C ARG A 141 -5.47 -18.67 14.58
N VAL A 142 -5.93 -17.94 13.57
CA VAL A 142 -5.34 -16.67 13.17
C VAL A 142 -6.21 -15.49 13.60
N GLY A 143 -5.62 -14.53 14.30
CA GLY A 143 -6.29 -13.29 14.69
C GLY A 143 -6.24 -12.25 13.58
N LEU A 144 -7.38 -11.76 13.13
CA LEU A 144 -7.50 -10.72 12.12
C LEU A 144 -8.62 -9.74 12.48
N ARG A 145 -8.59 -8.57 11.84
CA ARG A 145 -9.74 -7.67 11.80
C ARG A 145 -10.53 -7.91 10.51
N LYS A 146 -11.87 -7.96 10.63
CA LYS A 146 -12.76 -8.16 9.48
C LYS A 146 -12.58 -7.10 8.38
N SER A 147 -12.12 -5.88 8.75
CA SER A 147 -11.84 -4.80 7.81
C SER A 147 -10.51 -4.91 7.05
N TRP A 148 -9.69 -5.92 7.34
CA TRP A 148 -8.41 -6.10 6.67
C TRP A 148 -8.57 -6.84 5.34
N ALA A 149 -7.80 -6.47 4.32
CA ALA A 149 -7.80 -7.13 3.02
C ALA A 149 -7.48 -8.64 3.11
N THR A 150 -6.72 -9.05 4.12
CA THR A 150 -6.35 -10.45 4.35
C THR A 150 -7.48 -11.29 4.96
N TRP A 151 -8.54 -10.68 5.51
CA TRP A 151 -9.64 -11.39 6.15
C TRP A 151 -10.32 -12.38 5.20
N GLU A 152 -10.83 -11.88 4.09
CA GLU A 152 -11.56 -12.69 3.11
C GLU A 152 -10.67 -13.76 2.49
N VAL A 153 -9.45 -13.37 2.10
CA VAL A 153 -8.48 -14.30 1.51
C VAL A 153 -8.21 -15.48 2.44
N MET A 154 -7.90 -15.21 3.71
CA MET A 154 -7.59 -16.27 4.66
C MET A 154 -8.81 -17.18 4.95
N GLN A 155 -10.02 -16.60 5.00
CA GLN A 155 -11.23 -17.43 5.11
C GLN A 155 -11.41 -18.34 3.90
N GLN A 156 -11.26 -17.83 2.68
CA GLN A 156 -11.39 -18.61 1.44
C GLN A 156 -10.31 -19.70 1.31
N GLN A 157 -9.13 -19.47 1.90
CA GLN A 157 -8.04 -20.43 1.95
C GLN A 157 -8.17 -21.46 3.10
N GLY A 158 -9.28 -21.44 3.86
CA GLY A 158 -9.57 -22.42 4.89
C GLY A 158 -8.90 -22.18 6.25
N PHE A 159 -8.35 -21.00 6.49
CA PHE A 159 -7.80 -20.65 7.81
C PHE A 159 -8.88 -20.54 8.87
N ASN A 160 -8.53 -20.92 10.09
CA ASN A 160 -9.37 -20.73 11.26
C ASN A 160 -9.28 -19.27 11.77
N VAL A 161 -10.07 -18.39 11.16
CA VAL A 161 -9.98 -16.94 11.38
C VAL A 161 -10.81 -16.51 12.57
N VAL A 162 -10.18 -15.80 13.51
CA VAL A 162 -10.81 -15.21 14.69
C VAL A 162 -10.84 -13.68 14.54
N ASN A 163 -12.02 -13.08 14.67
CA ASN A 163 -12.17 -11.63 14.56
C ASN A 163 -11.79 -10.91 15.85
N ALA A 164 -10.93 -9.90 15.74
CA ALA A 164 -10.73 -8.90 16.78
C ALA A 164 -11.44 -7.59 16.40
N TYR A 165 -12.25 -7.06 17.31
CA TYR A 165 -13.10 -5.90 17.05
C TYR A 165 -12.32 -4.59 16.89
N SER A 166 -11.19 -4.46 17.58
CA SER A 166 -10.32 -3.30 17.46
C SER A 166 -8.87 -3.72 17.25
N TYR A 167 -8.04 -2.77 16.87
CA TYR A 167 -6.61 -2.98 16.71
C TYR A 167 -5.95 -3.37 18.05
N ASP A 168 -6.32 -2.70 19.14
CA ASP A 168 -5.73 -2.98 20.46
C ASP A 168 -6.16 -4.33 21.03
N THR A 169 -7.41 -4.75 20.76
CA THR A 169 -7.88 -6.07 21.23
C THR A 169 -7.18 -7.24 20.56
N LEU A 170 -6.52 -7.05 19.40
CA LEU A 170 -5.69 -8.10 18.79
C LEU A 170 -4.60 -8.59 19.75
N PHE A 171 -3.87 -7.68 20.38
CA PHE A 171 -2.72 -8.03 21.21
C PHE A 171 -3.15 -8.66 22.54
N SER A 172 -4.17 -8.11 23.19
CA SER A 172 -4.73 -8.70 24.41
C SER A 172 -5.32 -10.07 24.17
N MET A 173 -6.01 -10.29 23.05
CA MET A 173 -6.57 -11.59 22.69
C MET A 173 -5.49 -12.62 22.37
N LEU A 174 -4.38 -12.19 21.73
CA LEU A 174 -3.23 -13.07 21.48
C LEU A 174 -2.56 -13.47 22.79
N ASP A 175 -2.31 -12.55 23.70
CA ASP A 175 -1.71 -12.80 25.00
C ASP A 175 -2.58 -13.74 25.86
N MET A 176 -3.90 -13.62 25.74
CA MET A 176 -4.87 -14.56 26.39
C MET A 176 -5.04 -15.88 25.61
N ASN A 177 -4.23 -16.17 24.59
CA ASN A 177 -4.35 -17.38 23.77
C ASN A 177 -5.73 -17.61 23.13
N ARG A 178 -6.46 -16.53 22.80
CA ARG A 178 -7.75 -16.63 22.07
C ARG A 178 -7.55 -17.07 20.63
N PHE A 179 -6.39 -16.81 20.08
CA PHE A 179 -5.87 -17.34 18.82
C PHE A 179 -4.36 -17.53 18.94
N ASP A 180 -3.74 -18.13 17.94
CA ASP A 180 -2.37 -18.62 18.04
C ASP A 180 -1.36 -17.64 17.43
N TYR A 181 -1.78 -16.80 16.47
CA TYR A 181 -0.89 -15.80 15.85
C TYR A 181 -1.67 -14.67 15.14
N ILE A 182 -0.94 -13.58 14.87
CA ILE A 182 -1.37 -12.44 14.02
C ILE A 182 -0.35 -12.28 12.90
N PRO A 183 -0.74 -12.35 11.61
CA PRO A 183 0.15 -12.04 10.49
C PRO A 183 0.25 -10.53 10.31
N ARG A 184 1.47 -9.98 10.43
CA ARG A 184 1.75 -8.56 10.28
C ARG A 184 2.76 -8.31 9.15
N GLY A 185 2.67 -7.14 8.51
CA GLY A 185 3.65 -6.71 7.53
C GLY A 185 5.03 -6.56 8.17
N ILE A 186 6.07 -6.81 7.39
CA ILE A 186 7.46 -6.70 7.82
C ILE A 186 7.79 -5.33 8.43
N TYR A 187 7.18 -4.28 7.92
CA TYR A 187 7.40 -2.90 8.37
C TYR A 187 6.50 -2.49 9.56
N GLU A 188 5.54 -3.34 9.96
CA GLU A 188 4.61 -3.07 11.05
C GLU A 188 5.04 -3.79 12.33
N ILE A 189 5.47 -5.04 12.20
CA ILE A 189 5.55 -6.00 13.32
C ILE A 189 6.57 -5.61 14.39
N TYR A 190 7.71 -5.01 14.00
CA TYR A 190 8.78 -4.66 14.94
C TYR A 190 8.38 -3.49 15.84
N ASP A 191 7.80 -2.45 15.27
CA ASP A 191 7.33 -1.28 16.00
C ASP A 191 6.12 -1.62 16.88
N GLU A 192 5.22 -2.46 16.38
CA GLU A 192 4.09 -2.97 17.16
C GLU A 192 4.54 -3.77 18.37
N LEU A 193 5.49 -4.69 18.20
CA LEU A 193 6.03 -5.46 19.32
C LEU A 193 6.76 -4.55 20.31
N LYS A 194 7.59 -3.63 19.81
CA LYS A 194 8.35 -2.68 20.64
C LYS A 194 7.43 -1.80 21.48
N SER A 195 6.40 -1.24 20.88
CA SER A 195 5.46 -0.34 21.58
C SER A 195 4.60 -1.05 22.63
N ARG A 196 4.41 -2.38 22.52
CA ARG A 196 3.55 -3.16 23.38
C ARG A 196 4.28 -4.10 24.34
N ARG A 197 5.62 -4.06 24.31
CA ARG A 197 6.46 -5.00 25.07
C ARG A 197 6.24 -4.95 26.58
N LEU A 198 5.91 -3.76 27.12
CA LEU A 198 5.63 -3.61 28.57
C LEU A 198 4.29 -4.22 28.97
N ASP A 199 3.27 -4.08 28.12
CA ASP A 199 1.93 -4.57 28.39
C ASP A 199 1.82 -6.08 28.13
N TYR A 200 2.55 -6.59 27.12
CA TYR A 200 2.49 -7.99 26.66
C TYR A 200 3.89 -8.60 26.53
N PRO A 201 4.60 -8.85 27.65
CA PRO A 201 6.00 -9.30 27.61
C PRO A 201 6.19 -10.73 27.04
N ASN A 202 5.11 -11.48 26.88
CA ASN A 202 5.14 -12.84 26.34
C ASN A 202 4.91 -12.91 24.83
N LEU A 203 4.58 -11.78 24.18
CA LEU A 203 4.44 -11.75 22.74
C LEU A 203 5.81 -11.65 22.07
N VAL A 204 5.99 -12.44 21.03
CA VAL A 204 7.24 -12.56 20.28
C VAL A 204 6.95 -12.67 18.77
N ILE A 205 7.92 -12.28 17.97
CA ILE A 205 7.90 -12.58 16.53
C ILE A 205 8.38 -14.03 16.35
N GLU A 206 7.58 -14.85 15.68
CA GLU A 206 7.98 -16.20 15.31
C GLU A 206 9.23 -16.16 14.43
N PRO A 207 10.34 -16.83 14.79
CA PRO A 207 11.64 -16.59 14.15
C PRO A 207 11.85 -17.30 12.81
N ASN A 208 11.07 -18.36 12.50
CA ASN A 208 11.40 -19.31 11.45
C ASN A 208 10.44 -19.34 10.26
N LEU A 209 9.29 -18.63 10.35
CA LEU A 209 8.27 -18.63 9.30
C LEU A 209 8.07 -17.23 8.70
N VAL A 210 7.72 -17.21 7.43
CA VAL A 210 7.14 -16.07 6.74
C VAL A 210 6.03 -16.55 5.82
N LEU A 211 4.89 -15.89 5.85
CA LEU A 211 3.82 -16.13 4.89
C LEU A 211 3.99 -15.15 3.73
N VAL A 212 3.88 -15.65 2.51
CA VAL A 212 3.86 -14.81 1.31
C VAL A 212 2.46 -14.83 0.74
N LEU A 213 1.76 -13.72 0.91
CA LEU A 213 0.40 -13.50 0.49
C LEU A 213 0.35 -12.23 -0.37
N PRO A 214 0.24 -12.33 -1.71
CA PRO A 214 0.17 -11.15 -2.58
C PRO A 214 -0.92 -10.17 -2.10
N THR A 215 -0.51 -8.99 -1.68
CA THR A 215 -1.39 -7.95 -1.17
C THR A 215 -0.92 -6.60 -1.72
N PRO A 216 -1.21 -6.29 -2.99
CA PRO A 216 -0.82 -5.05 -3.61
C PRO A 216 -1.34 -3.84 -2.82
N TYR A 217 -0.54 -2.79 -2.76
CA TYR A 217 -0.90 -1.53 -2.12
C TYR A 217 -0.94 -0.45 -3.19
N TYR A 218 -2.16 -0.01 -3.54
CA TYR A 218 -2.40 0.90 -4.65
C TYR A 218 -2.84 2.29 -4.21
N ALA A 219 -2.65 3.25 -5.09
CA ALA A 219 -3.38 4.51 -5.04
C ALA A 219 -4.75 4.31 -5.70
N PHE A 220 -5.80 4.71 -4.99
CA PHE A 220 -7.17 4.78 -5.48
C PHE A 220 -7.58 6.23 -5.62
N VAL A 221 -8.15 6.57 -6.76
CA VAL A 221 -8.58 7.93 -7.08
C VAL A 221 -10.09 7.97 -7.20
N SER A 222 -10.68 9.08 -6.76
CA SER A 222 -12.11 9.33 -6.90
C SER A 222 -12.56 9.26 -8.37
N PRO A 223 -13.69 8.60 -8.69
CA PRO A 223 -14.27 8.62 -10.03
C PRO A 223 -14.56 10.05 -10.55
N HIS A 224 -14.66 11.01 -9.64
CA HIS A 224 -14.89 12.43 -9.96
C HIS A 224 -13.60 13.22 -10.22
N ALA A 225 -12.42 12.55 -10.15
CA ALA A 225 -11.11 13.17 -10.36
C ALA A 225 -10.24 12.43 -11.41
N PRO A 226 -10.75 12.12 -12.62
CA PRO A 226 -10.04 11.30 -13.59
C PRO A 226 -8.69 11.91 -14.03
N ARG A 227 -8.59 13.24 -14.10
CA ARG A 227 -7.33 13.93 -14.38
C ARG A 227 -6.25 13.66 -13.30
N ILE A 228 -6.65 13.58 -12.04
CA ILE A 228 -5.71 13.22 -10.96
C ILE A 228 -5.27 11.76 -11.12
N ALA A 229 -6.16 10.87 -11.54
CA ALA A 229 -5.80 9.47 -11.83
C ALA A 229 -4.79 9.38 -12.98
N GLU A 230 -5.02 10.10 -14.09
CA GLU A 230 -4.10 10.17 -15.22
C GLU A 230 -2.71 10.67 -14.78
N ARG A 231 -2.68 11.80 -14.07
CA ARG A 231 -1.44 12.41 -13.56
C ARG A 231 -0.67 11.48 -12.64
N LEU A 232 -1.34 10.88 -11.66
CA LEU A 232 -0.71 9.95 -10.73
C LEU A 232 -0.25 8.65 -11.42
N THR A 233 -1.00 8.18 -12.42
CA THR A 233 -0.58 7.02 -13.22
C THR A 233 0.73 7.32 -13.96
N ALA A 234 0.83 8.47 -14.62
CA ALA A 234 2.06 8.90 -15.29
C ALA A 234 3.23 9.00 -14.30
N GLY A 235 3.04 9.70 -13.17
CA GLY A 235 4.08 9.89 -12.16
C GLY A 235 4.54 8.59 -11.51
N LEU A 236 3.62 7.71 -11.11
CA LEU A 236 3.95 6.42 -10.51
C LEU A 236 4.63 5.48 -11.51
N THR A 237 4.25 5.53 -12.80
CA THR A 237 4.94 4.79 -13.86
C THR A 237 6.39 5.26 -13.98
N MET A 238 6.63 6.56 -14.05
CA MET A 238 7.99 7.13 -14.09
C MET A 238 8.80 6.71 -12.85
N MET A 239 8.19 6.78 -11.67
CA MET A 239 8.85 6.38 -10.42
C MET A 239 9.23 4.89 -10.41
N MET A 240 8.38 4.03 -10.97
CA MET A 240 8.64 2.60 -11.07
C MET A 240 9.78 2.32 -12.07
N GLU A 241 9.70 2.87 -13.27
CA GLU A 241 10.66 2.66 -14.34
C GLU A 241 12.06 3.23 -14.02
N GLN A 242 12.12 4.35 -13.32
CA GLN A 242 13.38 4.99 -12.90
C GLN A 242 13.94 4.44 -11.58
N GLY A 243 13.29 3.46 -10.97
CA GLY A 243 13.72 2.86 -9.69
C GLY A 243 13.52 3.78 -8.47
N ILE A 244 12.81 4.90 -8.62
CA ILE A 244 12.57 5.86 -7.52
C ILE A 244 11.76 5.21 -6.41
N LEU A 245 10.70 4.45 -6.74
CA LEU A 245 9.91 3.73 -5.74
C LEU A 245 10.77 2.74 -4.94
N ARG A 246 11.68 2.03 -5.60
CA ARG A 246 12.61 1.09 -4.95
C ARG A 246 13.53 1.82 -3.96
N ASN A 247 14.15 2.92 -4.39
CA ASN A 247 15.03 3.70 -3.54
C ASN A 247 14.29 4.29 -2.33
N MET A 248 13.09 4.84 -2.54
CA MET A 248 12.25 5.35 -1.45
C MET A 248 11.87 4.25 -0.47
N LEU A 249 11.56 3.04 -0.96
CA LEU A 249 11.21 1.90 -0.12
C LEU A 249 12.39 1.49 0.77
N TYR A 250 13.60 1.36 0.22
CA TYR A 250 14.79 1.02 1.01
C TYR A 250 15.18 2.11 2.00
N GLN A 251 15.09 3.38 1.60
CA GLN A 251 15.36 4.51 2.50
C GLN A 251 14.40 4.54 3.69
N HIS A 252 13.16 4.11 3.48
CA HIS A 252 12.11 4.21 4.48
C HIS A 252 11.98 2.96 5.36
N TYR A 253 12.12 1.77 4.78
CA TYR A 253 11.92 0.48 5.44
C TYR A 253 13.19 -0.36 5.57
N GLY A 254 14.37 0.16 5.19
CA GLY A 254 15.63 -0.59 5.14
C GLY A 254 15.99 -1.25 6.46
N GLU A 255 15.85 -0.54 7.59
CA GLU A 255 16.11 -1.09 8.92
C GLU A 255 15.20 -2.30 9.23
N ALA A 256 13.90 -2.21 8.92
CA ALA A 256 12.97 -3.33 9.11
C ALA A 256 13.30 -4.51 8.20
N LEU A 257 13.76 -4.23 6.97
CA LEU A 257 14.18 -5.26 6.02
C LEU A 257 15.44 -6.02 6.50
N GLU A 258 16.43 -5.31 7.02
CA GLU A 258 17.64 -5.90 7.59
C GLU A 258 17.32 -6.74 8.82
N GLN A 259 16.48 -6.21 9.73
CA GLN A 259 16.08 -6.90 10.96
C GLN A 259 15.27 -8.18 10.67
N ALA A 260 14.57 -8.24 9.54
CA ALA A 260 13.68 -9.34 9.18
C ALA A 260 14.40 -10.68 9.01
N ASN A 261 15.69 -10.66 8.60
CA ASN A 261 16.48 -11.89 8.33
C ASN A 261 15.69 -12.93 7.50
N ILE A 262 15.07 -12.46 6.41
CA ILE A 262 14.06 -13.24 5.69
C ILE A 262 14.64 -14.51 5.05
N GLY A 263 15.91 -14.48 4.64
CA GLY A 263 16.59 -15.60 3.99
C GLY A 263 16.74 -16.84 4.89
N ALA A 264 16.62 -16.69 6.21
CA ALA A 264 16.69 -17.80 7.16
C ALA A 264 15.30 -18.42 7.48
N ARG A 265 14.22 -17.86 6.90
CA ARG A 265 12.85 -18.28 7.22
C ARG A 265 12.29 -19.27 6.21
N ARG A 266 11.50 -20.22 6.70
CA ARG A 266 10.66 -21.08 5.85
C ARG A 266 9.51 -20.24 5.29
N VAL A 267 9.23 -20.45 4.00
CA VAL A 267 8.19 -19.71 3.28
C VAL A 267 6.94 -20.56 3.14
N ILE A 268 5.80 -20.01 3.49
CA ILE A 268 4.50 -20.59 3.16
C ILE A 268 3.77 -19.62 2.23
N HIS A 269 3.53 -20.06 0.99
CA HIS A 269 2.79 -19.30 0.01
C HIS A 269 1.28 -19.46 0.20
N ILE A 270 0.56 -18.34 0.20
CA ILE A 270 -0.90 -18.29 0.28
C ILE A 270 -1.39 -17.64 -1.01
N LYS A 271 -2.27 -18.33 -1.72
CA LYS A 271 -2.89 -17.77 -2.94
C LYS A 271 -3.91 -16.70 -2.54
N ASN A 272 -3.76 -15.50 -3.09
CA ASN A 272 -4.81 -14.49 -2.96
C ASN A 272 -5.83 -14.66 -4.09
N THR A 273 -7.02 -15.14 -3.72
CA THR A 273 -8.13 -15.41 -4.66
C THR A 273 -9.03 -14.20 -4.89
N THR A 274 -8.77 -13.09 -4.21
CA THR A 274 -9.56 -11.85 -4.34
C THR A 274 -8.92 -10.82 -5.29
N LEU A 275 -7.74 -11.12 -5.83
CA LEU A 275 -7.08 -10.23 -6.80
C LEU A 275 -7.78 -10.26 -8.14
N SER A 276 -7.91 -9.09 -8.76
CA SER A 276 -8.39 -8.97 -10.13
C SER A 276 -7.37 -9.52 -11.14
N GLU A 277 -7.83 -9.85 -12.33
CA GLU A 277 -6.97 -10.28 -13.46
C GLU A 277 -6.01 -9.16 -13.90
N GLU A 278 -6.35 -7.91 -13.62
CA GLU A 278 -5.53 -6.74 -13.93
C GLU A 278 -4.35 -6.54 -12.96
N THR A 279 -4.30 -7.30 -11.86
CA THR A 279 -3.18 -7.23 -10.94
C THR A 279 -1.89 -7.65 -11.65
N PRO A 280 -0.86 -6.78 -11.72
CA PRO A 280 0.33 -6.99 -12.55
C PRO A 280 1.32 -7.98 -11.94
N LEU A 281 0.89 -9.21 -11.61
CA LEU A 281 1.73 -10.24 -10.99
C LEU A 281 2.84 -10.74 -11.93
N ASP A 282 2.66 -10.61 -13.24
CA ASP A 282 3.60 -10.95 -14.29
C ASP A 282 4.76 -9.93 -14.43
N LYS A 283 4.55 -8.68 -14.01
CA LYS A 283 5.55 -7.61 -14.06
C LYS A 283 6.54 -7.73 -12.89
N LYS A 284 7.52 -8.63 -13.00
CA LYS A 284 8.47 -8.94 -11.92
C LYS A 284 9.16 -7.70 -11.31
N HIS A 285 9.45 -6.67 -12.11
CA HIS A 285 10.09 -5.44 -11.64
C HIS A 285 9.19 -4.56 -10.74
N TYR A 286 7.88 -4.83 -10.70
CA TYR A 286 6.93 -4.18 -9.80
C TYR A 286 7.00 -4.72 -8.36
N TRP A 287 7.68 -5.85 -8.18
CA TRP A 287 7.69 -6.59 -6.91
C TRP A 287 9.10 -6.74 -6.39
N ILE A 288 9.27 -6.51 -5.10
CA ILE A 288 10.53 -6.82 -4.44
C ILE A 288 10.59 -8.31 -4.13
N ASP A 289 11.70 -8.94 -4.47
CA ASP A 289 11.99 -10.32 -4.06
C ASP A 289 12.99 -10.27 -2.91
N LEU A 290 12.50 -10.41 -1.70
CA LEU A 290 13.33 -10.33 -0.50
C LEU A 290 14.20 -11.56 -0.26
N PHE A 291 13.98 -12.68 -0.99
CA PHE A 291 14.81 -13.88 -0.88
C PHE A 291 16.03 -13.82 -1.79
N ASN A 292 15.92 -13.13 -2.91
CA ASN A 292 16.98 -13.02 -3.93
C ASN A 292 17.55 -11.59 -4.04
N ALA A 293 17.01 -10.62 -3.33
CA ALA A 293 17.54 -9.27 -3.36
C ALA A 293 18.83 -9.18 -2.53
N SER A 294 19.93 -8.72 -3.16
CA SER A 294 20.93 -7.99 -2.37
C SER A 294 20.20 -6.78 -1.78
N LEU A 295 20.15 -6.66 -0.45
CA LEU A 295 19.46 -5.57 0.28
C LEU A 295 20.18 -4.22 0.11
N THR A 296 21.08 -4.10 -0.86
CA THR A 296 21.76 -2.86 -1.25
C THR A 296 21.07 -2.23 -2.46
N PRO A 297 20.86 -0.89 -2.44
CA PRO A 297 20.30 -0.14 -3.57
C PRO A 297 21.21 -0.22 -4.79
#